data_37b4fd48e46104ef4f704891a47c4c40
#
_entry.id   37b4fd48e46104ef4f704891a47c4c40
#
_cell.length_a   1.000
_cell.length_b   1.000
_cell.length_c   1.000
_cell.angle_alpha   90.00
_cell.angle_beta   90.00
_cell.angle_gamma   90.00
#
_symmetry.space_group_name_H-M   'P 1'
#
loop_
_entity.id
_entity.type
_entity.pdbx_description
1 polymer ?
#
loop_
_entity_poly.entity_id
_entity_poly.type
_entity_poly.pdbx_seq_one_letter_code
_entity_poly.pdbx_strand_id
1 'polypeptide(L)'
;MNIANGSLGTNQYDYKTIVAMRREEAMNAAKLIGAHYHESICDDVEVFYSKELYAQIVPEIREVDPEIILTHGPYDYMEDHVNAGRLAVSSAFFRGMTNCKCSRPAAPVNTEVAIYHSAPHSLTDQLRRPVIPGMFVDIKDELQTKKDMLCCHRSQKDWLDISQGNDAYLDDMESRARYFGRISGRYTFAEGWIRHNHLGFCGPDFNPMLEALKDDCFVNQKFEDALKLENYL
;
A
#
# COMPACT_ATOMS: atom_id res chain seq x y z
N MET A 1 6.10 -5.53 -3.21
CA MET A 1 6.96 -4.83 -4.18
C MET A 1 7.03 -3.36 -3.82
N ASN A 2 8.23 -2.78 -3.73
CA ASN A 2 8.42 -1.33 -3.69
C ASN A 2 8.66 -0.87 -5.13
N ILE A 3 7.92 0.13 -5.61
CA ILE A 3 8.12 0.64 -6.99
C ILE A 3 9.46 1.38 -7.06
N ALA A 4 9.70 2.33 -6.13
CA ALA A 4 10.95 3.05 -6.00
C ALA A 4 11.96 2.32 -5.11
N ASN A 5 13.24 2.57 -5.33
CA ASN A 5 14.37 1.85 -4.72
C ASN A 5 14.97 2.53 -3.48
N GLY A 6 14.46 3.69 -3.06
CA GLY A 6 14.93 4.42 -1.87
C GLY A 6 16.22 5.22 -2.08
N SER A 7 16.59 5.53 -3.32
CA SER A 7 17.86 6.13 -3.70
C SER A 7 18.14 7.52 -3.10
N LEU A 8 17.08 8.31 -2.83
CA LEU A 8 17.22 9.69 -2.36
C LEU A 8 17.11 9.87 -0.84
N GLY A 9 16.67 8.84 -0.12
CA GLY A 9 16.42 8.91 1.32
C GLY A 9 17.68 8.85 2.18
N THR A 10 18.73 9.62 1.86
CA THR A 10 19.99 9.66 2.63
C THR A 10 20.77 10.94 2.37
N ASN A 11 21.59 11.33 3.35
CA ASN A 11 22.66 12.36 3.20
C ASN A 11 24.06 11.80 3.56
N GLN A 12 24.17 10.48 3.77
CA GLN A 12 25.37 9.82 4.27
C GLN A 12 26.01 8.86 3.26
N TYR A 13 25.19 8.27 2.38
CA TYR A 13 25.61 7.19 1.48
C TYR A 13 25.53 7.63 0.02
N ASP A 14 26.44 7.10 -0.81
CA ASP A 14 26.30 7.22 -2.26
C ASP A 14 25.11 6.39 -2.78
N TYR A 15 24.72 6.70 -4.02
CA TYR A 15 23.58 6.08 -4.68
C TYR A 15 23.62 4.53 -4.64
N LYS A 16 24.74 3.92 -5.01
CA LYS A 16 24.83 2.44 -5.09
C LYS A 16 24.72 1.81 -3.73
N THR A 17 25.33 2.40 -2.74
CA THR A 17 25.32 1.94 -1.35
C THR A 17 23.91 1.98 -0.78
N ILE A 18 23.21 3.13 -0.90
CA ILE A 18 21.87 3.26 -0.31
C ILE A 18 20.86 2.35 -1.00
N VAL A 19 20.89 2.21 -2.33
CA VAL A 19 19.99 1.30 -3.06
C VAL A 19 20.20 -0.16 -2.63
N ALA A 20 21.47 -0.59 -2.50
CA ALA A 20 21.77 -1.96 -2.03
C ALA A 20 21.29 -2.18 -0.59
N MET A 21 21.51 -1.22 0.31
CA MET A 21 21.04 -1.29 1.71
C MET A 21 19.51 -1.37 1.76
N ARG A 22 18.80 -0.49 1.07
CA ARG A 22 17.33 -0.46 1.04
C ARG A 22 16.73 -1.75 0.50
N ARG A 23 17.33 -2.31 -0.54
CA ARG A 23 16.94 -3.60 -1.08
C ARG A 23 17.08 -4.72 -0.04
N GLU A 24 18.21 -4.81 0.65
CA GLU A 24 18.45 -5.82 1.68
C GLU A 24 17.49 -5.66 2.86
N GLU A 25 17.25 -4.43 3.32
CA GLU A 25 16.30 -4.11 4.39
C GLU A 25 14.87 -4.55 4.01
N ALA A 26 14.42 -4.26 2.79
CA ALA A 26 13.10 -4.69 2.31
C ALA A 26 12.98 -6.21 2.20
N MET A 27 14.03 -6.91 1.75
CA MET A 27 14.07 -8.38 1.73
C MET A 27 14.01 -8.97 3.14
N ASN A 28 14.70 -8.37 4.11
CA ASN A 28 14.67 -8.82 5.50
C ASN A 28 13.29 -8.61 6.13
N ALA A 29 12.63 -7.48 5.86
CA ALA A 29 11.26 -7.24 6.30
C ALA A 29 10.28 -8.26 5.69
N ALA A 30 10.38 -8.53 4.39
CA ALA A 30 9.55 -9.53 3.71
C ALA A 30 9.75 -10.94 4.30
N LYS A 31 10.98 -11.31 4.61
CA LYS A 31 11.32 -12.61 5.20
C LYS A 31 10.68 -12.85 6.57
N LEU A 32 10.49 -11.81 7.39
CA LEU A 32 9.85 -11.93 8.72
C LEU A 32 8.43 -12.49 8.64
N ILE A 33 7.72 -12.19 7.56
CA ILE A 33 6.33 -12.65 7.34
C ILE A 33 6.22 -13.71 6.25
N GLY A 34 7.35 -14.27 5.79
CA GLY A 34 7.37 -15.27 4.71
C GLY A 34 6.92 -14.75 3.35
N ALA A 35 6.95 -13.44 3.14
CA ALA A 35 6.54 -12.82 1.88
C ALA A 35 7.64 -12.88 0.82
N HIS A 36 7.23 -13.01 -0.45
CA HIS A 36 8.14 -12.91 -1.58
C HIS A 36 8.42 -11.44 -1.90
N TYR A 37 9.70 -11.07 -2.03
CA TYR A 37 10.11 -9.72 -2.42
C TYR A 37 10.24 -9.63 -3.95
N HIS A 38 9.60 -8.63 -4.54
CA HIS A 38 9.80 -8.25 -5.94
C HIS A 38 10.66 -6.99 -6.02
N GLU A 39 11.60 -6.97 -6.96
CA GLU A 39 12.57 -5.90 -7.13
C GLU A 39 11.90 -4.55 -7.43
N SER A 40 12.53 -3.47 -6.96
CA SER A 40 12.14 -2.11 -7.34
C SER A 40 12.50 -1.84 -8.80
N ILE A 41 11.73 -0.99 -9.47
CA ILE A 41 11.80 -0.79 -10.92
C ILE A 41 12.14 0.64 -11.37
N CYS A 42 12.26 1.58 -10.42
CA CYS A 42 12.70 2.95 -10.70
C CYS A 42 13.33 3.59 -9.46
N ASP A 43 13.91 4.75 -9.62
CA ASP A 43 14.45 5.58 -8.55
C ASP A 43 13.35 6.36 -7.81
N ASP A 44 13.67 6.88 -6.61
CA ASP A 44 12.78 7.80 -5.89
C ASP A 44 12.51 9.05 -6.73
N VAL A 45 11.32 9.59 -6.62
CA VAL A 45 10.75 10.72 -7.37
C VAL A 45 10.65 10.50 -8.88
N GLU A 46 10.89 9.27 -9.34
CA GLU A 46 10.73 8.85 -10.73
C GLU A 46 9.55 7.88 -10.94
N VAL A 47 8.69 7.73 -9.94
CA VAL A 47 7.47 6.93 -10.06
C VAL A 47 6.44 7.70 -10.89
N PHE A 48 6.65 7.76 -12.20
CA PHE A 48 5.70 8.38 -13.12
C PHE A 48 4.68 7.35 -13.63
N TYR A 49 3.45 7.79 -13.84
CA TYR A 49 2.47 6.96 -14.54
C TYR A 49 2.89 6.83 -16.02
N SER A 50 3.61 5.79 -16.33
CA SER A 50 4.19 5.56 -17.64
C SER A 50 3.95 4.13 -18.14
N LYS A 51 4.05 3.98 -19.47
CA LYS A 51 3.95 2.68 -20.13
C LYS A 51 5.10 1.75 -19.72
N GLU A 52 6.27 2.29 -19.52
CA GLU A 52 7.48 1.57 -19.15
C GLU A 52 7.34 0.93 -17.77
N LEU A 53 6.74 1.66 -16.80
CA LEU A 53 6.55 1.16 -15.44
C LEU A 53 5.40 0.14 -15.37
N TYR A 54 4.21 0.42 -15.93
CA TYR A 54 3.16 -0.59 -15.87
C TYR A 54 3.50 -1.86 -16.67
N ALA A 55 4.29 -1.74 -17.74
CA ALA A 55 4.76 -2.92 -18.49
C ALA A 55 5.66 -3.84 -17.66
N GLN A 56 6.28 -3.34 -16.59
CA GLN A 56 7.04 -4.13 -15.63
C GLN A 56 6.17 -4.69 -14.50
N ILE A 57 5.11 -3.98 -14.09
CA ILE A 57 4.23 -4.41 -12.99
C ILE A 57 3.22 -5.47 -13.45
N VAL A 58 2.67 -5.34 -14.67
CA VAL A 58 1.64 -6.27 -15.18
C VAL A 58 2.10 -7.73 -15.15
N PRO A 59 3.33 -8.10 -15.58
CA PRO A 59 3.79 -9.49 -15.47
C PRO A 59 3.87 -10.00 -14.03
N GLU A 60 4.23 -9.14 -13.06
CA GLU A 60 4.23 -9.53 -11.64
C GLU A 60 2.82 -9.88 -11.16
N ILE A 61 1.83 -9.02 -11.47
CA ILE A 61 0.42 -9.29 -11.11
C ILE A 61 -0.09 -10.57 -11.79
N ARG A 62 0.27 -10.83 -13.06
CA ARG A 62 -0.14 -12.04 -13.76
C ARG A 62 0.46 -13.31 -13.18
N GLU A 63 1.69 -13.26 -12.71
CA GLU A 63 2.36 -14.43 -12.11
C GLU A 63 1.91 -14.71 -10.68
N VAL A 64 1.66 -13.66 -9.90
CA VAL A 64 1.14 -13.79 -8.55
C VAL A 64 -0.34 -14.15 -8.57
N ASP A 65 -1.10 -13.64 -9.55
CA ASP A 65 -2.56 -13.78 -9.70
C ASP A 65 -3.32 -13.53 -8.38
N PRO A 66 -3.15 -12.34 -7.75
CA PRO A 66 -3.66 -12.10 -6.41
C PRO A 66 -5.15 -11.85 -6.40
N GLU A 67 -5.84 -12.31 -5.35
CA GLU A 67 -7.23 -11.92 -5.04
C GLU A 67 -7.29 -10.56 -4.33
N ILE A 68 -6.21 -10.16 -3.66
CA ILE A 68 -6.11 -8.91 -2.88
C ILE A 68 -4.88 -8.12 -3.33
N ILE A 69 -5.08 -6.85 -3.66
CA ILE A 69 -3.98 -5.90 -3.86
C ILE A 69 -4.12 -4.78 -2.82
N LEU A 70 -3.07 -4.59 -2.02
CA LEU A 70 -2.93 -3.48 -1.08
C LEU A 70 -2.02 -2.42 -1.70
N THR A 71 -2.48 -1.17 -1.76
CA THR A 71 -1.70 -0.10 -2.38
C THR A 71 -2.01 1.26 -1.76
N HIS A 72 -1.26 2.28 -2.15
CA HIS A 72 -1.51 3.66 -1.73
C HIS A 72 -2.83 4.20 -2.25
N GLY A 73 -3.41 5.15 -1.51
CA GLY A 73 -4.60 5.89 -1.93
C GLY A 73 -4.29 6.97 -2.98
N PRO A 74 -5.30 7.45 -3.70
CA PRO A 74 -5.16 8.57 -4.64
C PRO A 74 -4.95 9.92 -3.95
N TYR A 75 -5.10 9.97 -2.62
CA TYR A 75 -5.01 11.18 -1.80
C TYR A 75 -3.83 11.06 -0.84
N ASP A 76 -2.61 11.26 -1.35
CA ASP A 76 -1.39 11.22 -0.56
C ASP A 76 -0.61 12.52 -0.77
N TYR A 77 0.20 12.91 0.22
CA TYR A 77 1.04 14.11 0.13
C TYR A 77 2.23 13.93 -0.82
N MET A 78 2.61 12.69 -1.12
CA MET A 78 3.77 12.34 -1.92
C MET A 78 3.38 11.76 -3.29
N GLU A 79 3.89 12.37 -4.36
CA GLU A 79 3.58 11.97 -5.73
C GLU A 79 3.94 10.51 -6.05
N ASP A 80 5.07 10.01 -5.54
CA ASP A 80 5.45 8.61 -5.74
C ASP A 80 4.40 7.65 -5.16
N HIS A 81 3.78 7.97 -4.02
CA HIS A 81 2.71 7.17 -3.43
C HIS A 81 1.46 7.18 -4.32
N VAL A 82 1.03 8.38 -4.74
CA VAL A 82 -0.13 8.53 -5.64
C VAL A 82 0.07 7.75 -6.94
N ASN A 83 1.24 7.92 -7.55
CA ASN A 83 1.56 7.26 -8.81
C ASN A 83 1.75 5.73 -8.65
N ALA A 84 2.34 5.27 -7.54
CA ALA A 84 2.41 3.84 -7.22
C ALA A 84 1.02 3.21 -7.11
N GLY A 85 0.09 3.88 -6.39
CA GLY A 85 -1.31 3.48 -6.31
C GLY A 85 -1.98 3.42 -7.69
N ARG A 86 -1.78 4.44 -8.50
CA ARG A 86 -2.33 4.52 -9.86
C ARG A 86 -1.76 3.43 -10.78
N LEU A 87 -0.46 3.16 -10.70
CA LEU A 87 0.19 2.09 -11.45
C LEU A 87 -0.32 0.71 -11.03
N ALA A 88 -0.49 0.46 -9.73
CA ALA A 88 -1.03 -0.79 -9.21
C ALA A 88 -2.46 -1.04 -9.73
N VAL A 89 -3.34 -0.05 -9.62
CA VAL A 89 -4.72 -0.12 -10.14
C VAL A 89 -4.75 -0.40 -11.64
N SER A 90 -3.98 0.37 -12.43
CA SER A 90 -3.96 0.20 -13.89
C SER A 90 -3.38 -1.16 -14.28
N SER A 91 -2.33 -1.62 -13.62
CA SER A 91 -1.72 -2.92 -13.91
C SER A 91 -2.66 -4.07 -13.57
N ALA A 92 -3.41 -3.96 -12.45
CA ALA A 92 -4.46 -4.91 -12.12
C ALA A 92 -5.58 -4.92 -13.18
N PHE A 93 -5.99 -3.75 -13.68
CA PHE A 93 -6.96 -3.66 -14.77
C PHE A 93 -6.46 -4.32 -16.06
N PHE A 94 -5.16 -4.19 -16.36
CA PHE A 94 -4.55 -4.75 -17.58
C PHE A 94 -4.24 -6.24 -17.51
N ARG A 95 -4.37 -6.89 -16.33
CA ARG A 95 -3.97 -8.30 -16.11
C ARG A 95 -4.56 -9.29 -17.10
N GLY A 96 -5.82 -9.07 -17.51
CA GLY A 96 -6.55 -9.93 -18.47
C GLY A 96 -6.40 -9.54 -19.95
N MET A 97 -5.75 -8.42 -20.23
CA MET A 97 -5.69 -7.89 -21.60
C MET A 97 -4.56 -8.55 -22.40
N THR A 98 -4.89 -9.42 -23.34
CA THR A 98 -3.93 -10.14 -24.18
C THR A 98 -2.96 -9.23 -24.93
N ASN A 99 -3.42 -8.05 -25.37
CA ASN A 99 -2.60 -7.10 -26.12
C ASN A 99 -1.81 -6.12 -25.23
N CYS A 100 -1.90 -6.24 -23.92
CA CYS A 100 -1.08 -5.43 -23.02
C CYS A 100 0.39 -5.84 -23.18
N LYS A 101 1.22 -4.87 -23.58
CA LYS A 101 2.66 -5.09 -23.75
C LYS A 101 3.33 -5.14 -22.39
N CYS A 102 3.96 -6.26 -22.08
CA CYS A 102 4.73 -6.51 -20.86
C CYS A 102 6.23 -6.46 -21.15
N SER A 103 7.03 -6.15 -20.13
CA SER A 103 8.51 -6.17 -20.21
C SER A 103 9.06 -7.59 -20.40
N ARG A 104 8.31 -8.59 -19.95
CA ARG A 104 8.59 -10.02 -20.09
C ARG A 104 7.31 -10.81 -20.37
N PRO A 105 7.39 -12.00 -20.99
CA PRO A 105 6.21 -12.84 -21.21
C PRO A 105 5.53 -13.23 -19.89
N ALA A 106 4.23 -13.02 -19.81
CA ALA A 106 3.36 -13.50 -18.73
C ALA A 106 1.96 -13.71 -19.31
N ALA A 107 1.35 -14.86 -19.07
CA ALA A 107 0.01 -15.17 -19.57
C ALA A 107 -1.05 -14.26 -18.93
N PRO A 108 -2.03 -13.75 -19.68
CA PRO A 108 -3.15 -13.03 -19.10
C PRO A 108 -3.94 -13.89 -18.10
N VAL A 109 -4.43 -13.25 -17.03
CA VAL A 109 -5.25 -13.87 -15.98
C VAL A 109 -6.56 -13.11 -15.82
N ASN A 110 -7.64 -13.83 -15.45
CA ASN A 110 -8.97 -13.26 -15.30
C ASN A 110 -9.59 -13.52 -13.91
N THR A 111 -8.79 -13.96 -12.95
CA THR A 111 -9.20 -14.12 -11.55
C THR A 111 -9.71 -12.79 -11.00
N GLU A 112 -10.77 -12.84 -10.19
CA GLU A 112 -11.26 -11.65 -9.51
C GLU A 112 -10.21 -11.08 -8.56
N VAL A 113 -10.06 -9.76 -8.56
CA VAL A 113 -9.13 -9.07 -7.67
C VAL A 113 -9.79 -7.86 -7.02
N ALA A 114 -9.73 -7.78 -5.70
CA ALA A 114 -10.13 -6.60 -4.96
C ALA A 114 -8.93 -5.75 -4.60
N ILE A 115 -9.04 -4.43 -4.79
CA ILE A 115 -7.96 -3.48 -4.49
C ILE A 115 -8.37 -2.66 -3.28
N TYR A 116 -7.45 -2.50 -2.33
CA TYR A 116 -7.65 -1.72 -1.13
C TYR A 116 -6.56 -0.66 -1.01
N HIS A 117 -7.01 0.57 -0.78
CA HIS A 117 -6.15 1.73 -0.61
C HIS A 117 -5.90 1.99 0.86
N SER A 118 -4.63 2.08 1.25
CA SER A 118 -4.25 2.51 2.59
C SER A 118 -4.56 3.99 2.79
N ALA A 119 -4.89 4.38 4.00
CA ALA A 119 -4.91 5.78 4.37
C ALA A 119 -3.49 6.39 4.26
N PRO A 120 -3.36 7.66 3.83
CA PRO A 120 -2.07 8.32 3.71
C PRO A 120 -1.40 8.50 5.07
N HIS A 121 -0.08 8.60 5.08
CA HIS A 121 0.70 8.84 6.29
C HIS A 121 0.27 10.10 7.06
N SER A 122 -0.14 11.15 6.34
CA SER A 122 -0.68 12.40 6.90
C SER A 122 -2.07 12.26 7.53
N LEU A 123 -2.78 11.13 7.32
CA LEU A 123 -4.20 10.92 7.66
C LEU A 123 -5.16 11.91 6.95
N THR A 124 -4.65 12.73 6.07
CA THR A 124 -5.39 13.75 5.32
C THR A 124 -5.01 13.74 3.84
N ASP A 125 -5.89 14.25 3.00
CA ASP A 125 -5.55 14.57 1.61
C ASP A 125 -4.64 15.83 1.51
N GLN A 126 -4.24 16.17 0.30
CA GLN A 126 -3.40 17.33 0.00
C GLN A 126 -4.05 18.67 0.42
N LEU A 127 -5.36 18.70 0.59
CA LEU A 127 -6.14 19.86 1.01
C LEU A 127 -6.50 19.83 2.51
N ARG A 128 -5.86 18.96 3.30
CA ARG A 128 -6.02 18.76 4.75
C ARG A 128 -7.40 18.20 5.15
N ARG A 129 -8.16 17.60 4.22
CA ARG A 129 -9.41 16.92 4.55
C ARG A 129 -9.09 15.53 5.10
N PRO A 130 -9.67 15.11 6.24
CA PRO A 130 -9.44 13.77 6.78
C PRO A 130 -9.81 12.67 5.77
N VAL A 131 -8.94 11.70 5.60
CA VAL A 131 -9.22 10.48 4.81
C VAL A 131 -9.85 9.45 5.75
N ILE A 132 -11.15 9.25 5.61
CA ILE A 132 -11.91 8.34 6.46
C ILE A 132 -11.91 6.94 5.82
N PRO A 133 -11.48 5.90 6.54
CA PRO A 133 -11.51 4.53 6.02
C PRO A 133 -12.93 3.99 5.82
N GLY A 134 -13.11 3.23 4.74
CA GLY A 134 -14.31 2.43 4.49
C GLY A 134 -14.30 1.09 5.23
N MET A 135 -13.12 0.64 5.67
CA MET A 135 -12.93 -0.61 6.41
C MET A 135 -11.86 -0.43 7.49
N PHE A 136 -12.01 -1.16 8.59
CA PHE A 136 -11.01 -1.23 9.66
C PHE A 136 -10.60 -2.68 9.90
N VAL A 137 -9.29 -2.89 10.08
CA VAL A 137 -8.69 -4.18 10.38
C VAL A 137 -8.03 -4.09 11.76
N ASP A 138 -8.37 -5.00 12.69
CA ASP A 138 -7.67 -5.14 13.97
C ASP A 138 -6.25 -5.62 13.71
N ILE A 139 -5.26 -4.93 14.28
CA ILE A 139 -3.85 -5.30 14.19
C ILE A 139 -3.21 -5.45 15.57
N LYS A 140 -4.01 -5.62 16.61
CA LYS A 140 -3.52 -5.69 17.99
C LYS A 140 -2.46 -6.78 18.16
N ASP A 141 -2.75 -7.97 17.66
CA ASP A 141 -1.87 -9.12 17.81
C ASP A 141 -0.68 -9.07 16.82
N GLU A 142 -0.82 -8.32 15.72
CA GLU A 142 0.21 -8.14 14.69
C GLU A 142 1.06 -6.87 14.88
N LEU A 143 0.76 -6.06 15.90
CA LEU A 143 1.45 -4.78 16.11
C LEU A 143 2.96 -4.96 16.33
N GLN A 144 3.38 -6.02 17.05
CA GLN A 144 4.79 -6.31 17.27
C GLN A 144 5.47 -6.75 15.96
N THR A 145 4.85 -7.63 15.19
CA THR A 145 5.33 -8.05 13.86
C THR A 145 5.53 -6.83 12.96
N LYS A 146 4.58 -5.92 12.95
CA LYS A 146 4.66 -4.66 12.17
C LYS A 146 5.83 -3.79 12.62
N LYS A 147 6.08 -3.66 13.93
CA LYS A 147 7.25 -2.96 14.48
C LYS A 147 8.55 -3.61 14.05
N ASP A 148 8.64 -4.94 14.15
CA ASP A 148 9.86 -5.69 13.80
C ASP A 148 10.18 -5.55 12.30
N MET A 149 9.16 -5.60 11.43
CA MET A 149 9.33 -5.32 10.00
C MET A 149 9.84 -3.90 9.74
N LEU A 150 9.28 -2.92 10.43
CA LEU A 150 9.68 -1.52 10.31
C LEU A 150 11.13 -1.32 10.81
N CYS A 151 11.54 -2.02 11.86
CA CYS A 151 12.91 -2.02 12.37
C CYS A 151 13.94 -2.62 11.40
N CYS A 152 13.53 -3.40 10.41
CA CYS A 152 14.43 -3.86 9.34
C CYS A 152 14.94 -2.70 8.48
N HIS A 153 14.17 -1.61 8.37
CA HIS A 153 14.50 -0.43 7.55
C HIS A 153 15.36 0.58 8.33
N ARG A 154 16.55 0.16 8.74
CA ARG A 154 17.46 0.96 9.58
C ARG A 154 17.89 2.26 8.91
N SER A 155 18.28 2.21 7.65
CA SER A 155 18.72 3.40 6.91
C SER A 155 17.59 4.44 6.77
N GLN A 156 16.32 4.01 6.72
CA GLN A 156 15.17 4.90 6.75
C GLN A 156 14.96 5.50 8.14
N LYS A 157 15.07 4.68 9.18
CA LYS A 157 14.96 5.13 10.56
C LYS A 157 16.03 6.18 10.87
N ASP A 158 17.30 5.90 10.55
CA ASP A 158 18.41 6.82 10.78
C ASP A 158 18.21 8.17 10.05
N TRP A 159 17.72 8.13 8.81
CA TRP A 159 17.38 9.33 8.04
C TRP A 159 16.24 10.15 8.67
N LEU A 160 15.18 9.49 9.11
CA LEU A 160 14.03 10.15 9.72
C LEU A 160 14.33 10.65 11.14
N ASP A 161 15.12 9.93 11.92
CA ASP A 161 15.57 10.36 13.25
C ASP A 161 16.43 11.62 13.18
N ILE A 162 17.30 11.73 12.17
CA ILE A 162 18.09 12.94 11.92
C ILE A 162 17.21 14.12 11.49
N SER A 163 16.20 13.86 10.67
CA SER A 163 15.35 14.91 10.07
C SER A 163 14.13 15.27 10.92
N GLN A 164 13.61 14.36 11.76
CA GLN A 164 12.34 14.52 12.47
C GLN A 164 12.43 14.26 13.99
N GLY A 165 13.56 13.76 14.51
CA GLY A 165 13.79 13.45 15.94
C GLY A 165 13.80 11.96 16.26
N ASN A 166 14.49 11.60 17.36
CA ASN A 166 14.74 10.21 17.75
C ASN A 166 13.44 9.43 18.04
N ASP A 167 13.39 8.17 17.59
CA ASP A 167 12.32 7.19 17.80
C ASP A 167 10.92 7.61 17.29
N ALA A 168 10.79 8.80 16.68
CA ALA A 168 9.53 9.32 16.15
C ALA A 168 8.88 8.34 15.15
N TYR A 169 9.67 7.56 14.41
CA TYR A 169 9.22 6.68 13.36
C TYR A 169 8.34 5.51 13.85
N LEU A 170 8.75 4.83 14.91
CA LEU A 170 7.98 3.73 15.51
C LEU A 170 6.78 4.24 16.31
N ASP A 171 6.98 5.31 17.09
CA ASP A 171 5.91 5.93 17.88
C ASP A 171 4.81 6.50 17.01
N ASP A 172 5.18 7.04 15.87
CA ASP A 172 4.25 7.59 14.90
C ASP A 172 3.40 6.48 14.23
N MET A 173 4.02 5.34 13.86
CA MET A 173 3.29 4.17 13.36
C MET A 173 2.28 3.66 14.40
N GLU A 174 2.70 3.51 15.68
CA GLU A 174 1.82 3.07 16.74
C GLU A 174 0.70 4.10 17.01
N SER A 175 1.02 5.38 17.01
CA SER A 175 0.05 6.47 17.20
C SER A 175 -1.04 6.46 16.14
N ARG A 176 -0.70 6.17 14.87
CA ARG A 176 -1.68 6.00 13.79
C ARG A 176 -2.54 4.76 13.97
N ALA A 177 -1.94 3.63 14.36
CA ALA A 177 -2.70 2.43 14.66
C ALA A 177 -3.70 2.67 15.80
N ARG A 178 -3.31 3.41 16.85
CA ARG A 178 -4.23 3.85 17.93
C ARG A 178 -5.30 4.81 17.43
N TYR A 179 -4.94 5.74 16.54
CA TYR A 179 -5.91 6.66 15.94
C TYR A 179 -7.00 5.90 15.18
N PHE A 180 -6.62 4.96 14.30
CA PHE A 180 -7.60 4.13 13.58
C PHE A 180 -8.38 3.21 14.52
N GLY A 181 -7.76 2.64 15.54
CA GLY A 181 -8.47 1.90 16.60
C GLY A 181 -9.53 2.75 17.26
N ARG A 182 -9.20 3.97 17.66
CA ARG A 182 -10.14 4.91 18.30
C ARG A 182 -11.31 5.29 17.38
N ILE A 183 -11.05 5.65 16.12
CA ILE A 183 -12.12 6.06 15.20
C ILE A 183 -12.96 4.89 14.70
N SER A 184 -12.43 3.66 14.74
CA SER A 184 -13.20 2.44 14.48
C SER A 184 -14.31 2.22 15.52
N GLY A 185 -14.12 2.74 16.74
CA GLY A 185 -15.03 2.53 17.86
C GLY A 185 -15.07 1.09 18.37
N ARG A 186 -14.21 0.19 17.87
CA ARG A 186 -14.22 -1.25 18.16
C ARG A 186 -12.86 -1.80 18.58
N TYR A 187 -11.76 -1.33 17.97
CA TYR A 187 -10.42 -1.88 18.15
C TYR A 187 -9.51 -0.97 18.99
N THR A 188 -8.47 -1.54 19.59
CA THR A 188 -7.43 -0.76 20.28
C THR A 188 -6.41 -0.23 19.31
N PHE A 189 -6.00 -1.08 18.36
CA PHE A 189 -5.10 -0.78 17.26
C PHE A 189 -5.73 -1.26 15.97
N ALA A 190 -5.75 -0.42 14.96
CA ALA A 190 -6.32 -0.81 13.67
C ALA A 190 -5.53 -0.22 12.50
N GLU A 191 -5.77 -0.78 11.32
CA GLU A 191 -5.47 -0.16 10.03
C GLU A 191 -6.77 0.27 9.37
N GLY A 192 -6.67 1.32 8.55
CA GLY A 192 -7.80 1.85 7.79
C GLY A 192 -7.60 1.65 6.28
N TRP A 193 -8.62 1.07 5.63
CA TRP A 193 -8.59 0.75 4.21
C TRP A 193 -9.81 1.30 3.48
N ILE A 194 -9.67 1.64 2.19
CA ILE A 194 -10.76 2.03 1.30
C ILE A 194 -10.77 1.05 0.13
N ARG A 195 -11.88 0.31 -0.06
CA ARG A 195 -12.03 -0.60 -1.19
C ARG A 195 -12.20 0.20 -2.49
N HIS A 196 -11.47 -0.17 -3.52
CA HIS A 196 -11.57 0.41 -4.86
C HIS A 196 -12.91 0.03 -5.52
N ASN A 197 -13.35 0.82 -6.49
CA ASN A 197 -14.50 0.48 -7.33
C ASN A 197 -14.26 -0.89 -8.01
N HIS A 198 -15.27 -1.75 -7.99
CA HIS A 198 -15.18 -3.12 -8.49
C HIS A 198 -15.14 -3.25 -10.02
N LEU A 199 -15.58 -2.21 -10.75
CA LEU A 199 -15.73 -2.27 -12.22
C LEU A 199 -14.43 -2.58 -12.95
N GLY A 200 -14.39 -3.72 -13.63
CA GLY A 200 -13.22 -4.20 -14.37
C GLY A 200 -12.24 -5.04 -13.53
N PHE A 201 -12.55 -5.28 -12.24
CA PHE A 201 -11.70 -6.04 -11.32
C PHE A 201 -12.38 -7.28 -10.78
N CYS A 202 -13.63 -7.17 -10.30
CA CYS A 202 -14.37 -8.23 -9.62
C CYS A 202 -15.87 -7.96 -9.63
N GLY A 203 -16.66 -8.86 -9.04
CA GLY A 203 -18.06 -8.63 -8.74
C GLY A 203 -18.28 -7.55 -7.66
N PRO A 204 -19.47 -6.93 -7.60
CA PRO A 204 -19.76 -5.84 -6.66
C PRO A 204 -19.65 -6.27 -5.19
N ASP A 205 -19.98 -7.53 -4.89
CA ASP A 205 -19.98 -8.07 -3.54
C ASP A 205 -18.67 -8.79 -3.16
N PHE A 206 -17.71 -8.90 -4.08
CA PHE A 206 -16.43 -9.56 -3.84
C PHE A 206 -15.57 -8.75 -2.86
N ASN A 207 -15.44 -9.23 -1.61
CA ASN A 207 -14.69 -8.58 -0.54
C ASN A 207 -13.79 -9.58 0.21
N PRO A 208 -12.73 -10.09 -0.44
CA PRO A 208 -11.89 -11.15 0.11
C PRO A 208 -11.16 -10.76 1.40
N MET A 209 -10.89 -9.47 1.64
CA MET A 209 -10.31 -9.02 2.91
C MET A 209 -11.28 -9.27 4.07
N LEU A 210 -12.55 -8.93 3.91
CA LEU A 210 -13.58 -9.17 4.93
C LEU A 210 -13.80 -10.66 5.17
N GLU A 211 -13.80 -11.47 4.10
CA GLU A 211 -13.96 -12.91 4.19
C GLU A 211 -12.79 -13.60 4.88
N ALA A 212 -11.55 -13.17 4.58
CA ALA A 212 -10.34 -13.75 5.17
C ALA A 212 -10.18 -13.38 6.64
N LEU A 213 -10.47 -12.14 7.03
CA LEU A 213 -10.19 -11.61 8.36
C LEU A 213 -11.40 -11.71 9.31
N LYS A 214 -12.61 -11.93 8.81
CA LYS A 214 -13.82 -12.16 9.61
C LYS A 214 -14.02 -11.13 10.73
N ASP A 215 -13.92 -11.57 12.00
CA ASP A 215 -14.14 -10.73 13.18
C ASP A 215 -13.06 -9.64 13.38
N ASP A 216 -11.88 -9.82 12.76
CA ASP A 216 -10.78 -8.85 12.82
C ASP A 216 -10.91 -7.76 11.74
N CYS A 217 -11.98 -7.78 10.95
CA CYS A 217 -12.27 -6.76 9.95
C CYS A 217 -13.74 -6.39 9.95
N PHE A 218 -14.07 -5.12 9.72
CA PHE A 218 -15.44 -4.71 9.45
C PHE A 218 -15.53 -3.50 8.52
N VAL A 219 -16.68 -3.42 7.84
CA VAL A 219 -17.03 -2.30 6.96
C VAL A 219 -17.54 -1.11 7.78
N ASN A 220 -17.02 0.07 7.54
CA ASN A 220 -17.50 1.32 8.11
C ASN A 220 -18.81 1.72 7.43
N GLN A 221 -19.94 1.35 8.01
CA GLN A 221 -21.25 1.58 7.42
C GLN A 221 -21.54 3.08 7.18
N LYS A 222 -21.03 3.97 8.03
CA LYS A 222 -21.19 5.43 7.85
C LYS A 222 -20.48 5.92 6.59
N PHE A 223 -19.32 5.33 6.26
CA PHE A 223 -18.61 5.65 5.04
C PHE A 223 -19.38 5.14 3.82
N GLU A 224 -19.83 3.87 3.83
CA GLU A 224 -20.60 3.29 2.74
C GLU A 224 -21.93 4.03 2.51
N ASP A 225 -22.62 4.40 3.57
CA ASP A 225 -23.87 5.19 3.47
C ASP A 225 -23.60 6.58 2.86
N ALA A 226 -22.47 7.19 3.16
CA ALA A 226 -22.09 8.47 2.57
C ALA A 226 -21.76 8.40 1.07
N LEU A 227 -21.39 7.21 0.56
CA LEU A 227 -21.11 7.00 -0.87
C LEU A 227 -22.38 6.79 -1.73
N LYS A 228 -23.55 6.61 -1.13
CA LYS A 228 -24.80 6.39 -1.88
C LYS A 228 -25.16 7.64 -2.68
N LEU A 229 -25.45 7.45 -3.97
CA LEU A 229 -25.78 8.56 -4.88
C LEU A 229 -26.95 9.43 -4.40
N GLU A 230 -27.92 8.84 -3.67
CA GLU A 230 -29.05 9.57 -3.08
C GLU A 230 -28.65 10.68 -2.11
N ASN A 231 -27.42 10.61 -1.54
CA ASN A 231 -26.89 11.65 -0.66
C ASN A 231 -26.26 12.83 -1.41
N TYR A 232 -26.18 12.77 -2.76
CA TYR A 232 -25.64 13.81 -3.63
C TYR A 232 -26.72 14.47 -4.49
N LEU A 233 -27.97 14.03 -4.38
CA LEU A 233 -29.16 14.56 -5.07
C LEU A 233 -30.06 15.36 -4.13
#